data_7deef932572424c40fbc499bfa3aa5b6
#
_entry.id   7deef932572424c40fbc499bfa3aa5b6
#
_cell.length_a   1.000
_cell.length_b   1.000
_cell.length_c   1.000
_cell.angle_alpha   90.00
_cell.angle_beta   90.00
_cell.angle_gamma   90.00
#
_symmetry.space_group_name_H-M   'P 1'
#
loop_
_entity.id
_entity.type
_entity.pdbx_description
1 polymer ?
#
loop_
_entity_poly.entity_id
_entity_poly.type
_entity_poly.pdbx_seq_one_letter_code
_entity_poly.pdbx_strand_id
1 'polypeptide(L)'
;MNLNHEINKIILKLNNKEFQKVINYCEKLIKLKIKNTIIYNLYGQAYQNLLLYEKSIIKFEKAIELNEDNYYAINNLAISLKAVEKYKSSEKAYQKCLKIRPDYVVAIINYANLKEFLNNFQEAIDLYLSALKFKSEISEAYIYSKLSRLYLSIGKTEKAKKYADQLLKKYPNNADFYQLYSEVADFKKDKKIIFNMEQLYENKSLSKDDVINLAFSLGKAHDKLNNFDKAFTYFNKGNQLKKTQINFDLEDLLKLTHSIKSFFSNLNYDEIKKHSNQKKIIFICGMPRSGTTLIEQIISSHNEVVPTGENNFLSTFIKKNYLKGFTIDQRKTIKDIHSKNNLFEEYTFNLFNEFGYKSNIFTDKSVQNFLWIGFIKIFFPNSKIIVTDRDSRDVCVSIFKINFKNGFMNFAYDQKDIGNFYNVYVDLISFWKEIFKDNIYISKYEKLINNSKFEIKRLINFCDLDWDPNCLSHHLNNSGIKTASIIQARQPIYNTSKNLNKNYSNNLGEMFDILKN
;
A
#
# COMPACT_ATOMS: atom_id res chain seq x y z
N MET A 1 -28.14 39.86 -15.51
CA MET A 1 -28.08 38.54 -14.84
C MET A 1 -27.26 38.71 -13.57
N ASN A 2 -27.81 38.30 -12.42
CA ASN A 2 -27.08 38.40 -11.13
C ASN A 2 -26.09 37.22 -11.05
N LEU A 3 -24.80 37.51 -11.20
CA LEU A 3 -23.73 36.51 -11.24
C LEU A 3 -23.67 35.68 -9.95
N ASN A 4 -23.86 36.29 -8.79
CA ASN A 4 -23.87 35.59 -7.50
C ASN A 4 -25.02 34.56 -7.42
N HIS A 5 -26.17 34.89 -7.96
CA HIS A 5 -27.30 33.96 -8.04
C HIS A 5 -26.98 32.75 -8.92
N GLU A 6 -26.31 32.96 -10.06
CA GLU A 6 -25.91 31.88 -10.95
C GLU A 6 -24.83 30.97 -10.32
N ILE A 7 -23.86 31.55 -9.62
CA ILE A 7 -22.84 30.80 -8.86
C ILE A 7 -23.50 29.94 -7.78
N ASN A 8 -24.45 30.50 -7.01
CA ASN A 8 -25.17 29.76 -5.97
C ASN A 8 -25.97 28.57 -6.55
N LYS A 9 -26.56 28.70 -7.73
CA LYS A 9 -27.21 27.59 -8.44
C LYS A 9 -26.22 26.46 -8.76
N ILE A 10 -25.00 26.82 -9.20
CA ILE A 10 -23.95 25.84 -9.49
C ILE A 10 -23.54 25.11 -8.21
N ILE A 11 -23.30 25.85 -7.12
CA ILE A 11 -22.91 25.30 -5.82
C ILE A 11 -23.98 24.33 -5.32
N LEU A 12 -25.27 24.71 -5.40
CA LEU A 12 -26.38 23.83 -5.01
C LEU A 12 -26.39 22.52 -5.79
N LYS A 13 -26.20 22.58 -7.12
CA LYS A 13 -26.13 21.38 -7.97
C LYS A 13 -24.91 20.53 -7.64
N LEU A 14 -23.75 21.15 -7.36
CA LEU A 14 -22.53 20.46 -6.98
C LEU A 14 -22.72 19.68 -5.67
N ASN A 15 -23.33 20.34 -4.66
CA ASN A 15 -23.64 19.72 -3.36
C ASN A 15 -24.63 18.57 -3.48
N ASN A 16 -25.59 18.66 -4.42
CA ASN A 16 -26.52 17.60 -4.76
C ASN A 16 -25.90 16.49 -5.64
N LYS A 17 -24.59 16.54 -5.89
CA LYS A 17 -23.84 15.58 -6.74
C LYS A 17 -24.35 15.50 -8.20
N GLU A 18 -25.02 16.54 -8.67
CA GLU A 18 -25.54 16.64 -10.04
C GLU A 18 -24.46 17.10 -11.04
N PHE A 19 -23.31 16.44 -11.05
CA PHE A 19 -22.10 16.91 -11.72
C PHE A 19 -22.27 17.17 -13.22
N GLN A 20 -23.03 16.36 -13.94
CA GLN A 20 -23.30 16.59 -15.36
C GLN A 20 -24.13 17.86 -15.57
N LYS A 21 -25.08 18.14 -14.68
CA LYS A 21 -25.88 19.40 -14.75
C LYS A 21 -25.01 20.62 -14.45
N VAL A 22 -24.04 20.49 -13.54
CA VAL A 22 -23.02 21.56 -13.28
C VAL A 22 -22.23 21.84 -14.54
N ILE A 23 -21.73 20.81 -15.22
CA ILE A 23 -20.98 20.93 -16.47
C ILE A 23 -21.77 21.69 -17.52
N ASN A 24 -22.98 21.21 -17.82
CA ASN A 24 -23.85 21.82 -18.84
C ASN A 24 -24.20 23.28 -18.50
N TYR A 25 -24.38 23.57 -17.20
CA TYR A 25 -24.71 24.93 -16.75
C TYR A 25 -23.50 25.89 -16.88
N CYS A 26 -22.31 25.43 -16.48
CA CYS A 26 -21.08 26.22 -16.68
C CYS A 26 -20.80 26.48 -18.17
N GLU A 27 -20.99 25.49 -19.04
CA GLU A 27 -20.86 25.66 -20.49
C GLU A 27 -21.78 26.71 -21.04
N LYS A 28 -23.07 26.73 -20.58
CA LYS A 28 -24.04 27.75 -20.97
C LYS A 28 -23.57 29.15 -20.57
N LEU A 29 -23.07 29.33 -19.34
CA LEU A 29 -22.58 30.63 -18.86
C LEU A 29 -21.32 31.07 -19.64
N ILE A 30 -20.43 30.16 -19.97
CA ILE A 30 -19.22 30.45 -20.74
C ILE A 30 -19.58 30.85 -22.20
N LYS A 31 -20.57 30.19 -22.82
CA LYS A 31 -21.11 30.58 -24.15
C LYS A 31 -21.67 32.00 -24.12
N LEU A 32 -22.22 32.46 -23.00
CA LEU A 32 -22.63 33.84 -22.78
C LEU A 32 -21.47 34.81 -22.51
N LYS A 33 -20.22 34.38 -22.76
CA LYS A 33 -18.98 35.12 -22.57
C LYS A 33 -18.68 35.55 -21.12
N ILE A 34 -19.29 34.85 -20.14
CA ILE A 34 -19.03 35.11 -18.72
C ILE A 34 -17.70 34.47 -18.35
N LYS A 35 -16.67 35.29 -18.14
CA LYS A 35 -15.35 34.90 -17.68
C LYS A 35 -15.25 35.12 -16.17
N ASN A 36 -15.38 34.08 -15.38
CA ASN A 36 -15.33 34.17 -13.92
C ASN A 36 -14.55 33.00 -13.32
N THR A 37 -13.57 33.29 -12.48
CA THR A 37 -12.68 32.30 -11.85
C THR A 37 -13.43 31.28 -11.01
N ILE A 38 -14.50 31.68 -10.31
CA ILE A 38 -15.31 30.78 -9.47
C ILE A 38 -16.06 29.76 -10.34
N ILE A 39 -16.65 30.21 -11.46
CA ILE A 39 -17.37 29.35 -12.40
C ILE A 39 -16.42 28.28 -12.97
N TYR A 40 -15.22 28.66 -13.41
CA TYR A 40 -14.24 27.70 -13.92
C TYR A 40 -13.75 26.75 -12.83
N ASN A 41 -13.57 27.21 -11.59
CA ASN A 41 -13.22 26.34 -10.46
C ASN A 41 -14.33 25.31 -10.18
N LEU A 42 -15.60 25.72 -10.10
CA LEU A 42 -16.75 24.80 -9.89
C LEU A 42 -16.91 23.83 -11.06
N TYR A 43 -16.65 24.28 -12.27
CA TYR A 43 -16.64 23.43 -13.47
C TYR A 43 -15.55 22.37 -13.39
N GLY A 44 -14.33 22.75 -12.99
CA GLY A 44 -13.22 21.81 -12.74
C GLY A 44 -13.57 20.81 -11.66
N GLN A 45 -14.20 21.24 -10.56
CA GLN A 45 -14.66 20.34 -9.49
C GLN A 45 -15.67 19.31 -9.97
N ALA A 46 -16.60 19.69 -10.87
CA ALA A 46 -17.55 18.75 -11.44
C ALA A 46 -16.84 17.65 -12.25
N TYR A 47 -15.86 18.00 -13.09
CA TYR A 47 -15.04 17.02 -13.80
C TYR A 47 -14.20 16.15 -12.84
N GLN A 48 -13.61 16.75 -11.81
CA GLN A 48 -12.82 16.05 -10.81
C GLN A 48 -13.67 15.00 -10.07
N ASN A 49 -14.90 15.32 -9.67
CA ASN A 49 -15.83 14.39 -9.04
C ASN A 49 -16.29 13.25 -9.98
N LEU A 50 -16.27 13.48 -11.29
CA LEU A 50 -16.49 12.45 -12.31
C LEU A 50 -15.22 11.68 -12.68
N LEU A 51 -14.11 11.90 -11.96
CA LEU A 51 -12.78 11.30 -12.20
C LEU A 51 -12.19 11.65 -13.58
N LEU A 52 -12.68 12.71 -14.24
CA LEU A 52 -12.19 13.21 -15.52
C LEU A 52 -11.09 14.25 -15.29
N TYR A 53 -9.97 13.78 -14.74
CA TYR A 53 -8.93 14.65 -14.18
C TYR A 53 -8.25 15.53 -15.23
N GLU A 54 -7.98 15.04 -16.44
CA GLU A 54 -7.38 15.85 -17.53
C GLU A 54 -8.29 17.02 -17.90
N LYS A 55 -9.61 16.79 -17.96
CA LYS A 55 -10.58 17.86 -18.23
C LYS A 55 -10.66 18.83 -17.06
N SER A 56 -10.57 18.35 -15.83
CA SER A 56 -10.59 19.21 -14.64
C SER A 56 -9.36 20.13 -14.58
N ILE A 57 -8.18 19.64 -14.94
CA ILE A 57 -6.93 20.41 -15.01
C ILE A 57 -7.12 21.63 -15.90
N ILE A 58 -7.61 21.44 -17.12
CA ILE A 58 -7.85 22.55 -18.09
C ILE A 58 -8.77 23.63 -17.50
N LYS A 59 -9.77 23.25 -16.69
CA LYS A 59 -10.70 24.21 -16.09
C LYS A 59 -10.10 24.93 -14.91
N PHE A 60 -9.32 24.25 -14.09
CA PHE A 60 -8.58 24.89 -12.98
C PHE A 60 -7.49 25.83 -13.50
N GLU A 61 -6.75 25.45 -14.52
CA GLU A 61 -5.77 26.34 -15.17
C GLU A 61 -6.45 27.61 -15.71
N LYS A 62 -7.64 27.49 -16.31
CA LYS A 62 -8.40 28.65 -16.76
C LYS A 62 -8.92 29.51 -15.61
N ALA A 63 -9.28 28.91 -14.47
CA ALA A 63 -9.65 29.65 -13.27
C ALA A 63 -8.47 30.46 -12.72
N ILE A 64 -7.27 29.87 -12.73
CA ILE A 64 -6.02 30.49 -12.26
C ILE A 64 -5.56 31.60 -13.24
N GLU A 65 -5.70 31.41 -14.54
CA GLU A 65 -5.43 32.44 -15.55
C GLU A 65 -6.28 33.69 -15.35
N LEU A 66 -7.54 33.53 -14.90
CA LEU A 66 -8.44 34.63 -14.59
C LEU A 66 -8.17 35.29 -13.23
N ASN A 67 -7.59 34.56 -12.28
CA ASN A 67 -7.17 35.05 -10.98
C ASN A 67 -6.04 34.15 -10.45
N GLU A 68 -4.80 34.65 -10.54
CA GLU A 68 -3.60 33.92 -10.15
C GLU A 68 -3.54 33.58 -8.66
N ASP A 69 -4.26 34.33 -7.82
CA ASP A 69 -4.31 34.15 -6.37
C ASP A 69 -5.50 33.28 -5.92
N ASN A 70 -6.21 32.64 -6.86
CA ASN A 70 -7.28 31.72 -6.51
C ASN A 70 -6.72 30.42 -5.92
N TYR A 71 -6.37 30.46 -4.63
CA TYR A 71 -5.82 29.31 -3.89
C TYR A 71 -6.74 28.10 -3.88
N TYR A 72 -8.07 28.25 -3.99
CA TYR A 72 -9.00 27.13 -4.13
C TYR A 72 -8.78 26.37 -5.44
N ALA A 73 -8.69 27.10 -6.56
CA ALA A 73 -8.44 26.49 -7.87
C ALA A 73 -7.06 25.83 -7.93
N ILE A 74 -6.04 26.46 -7.32
CA ILE A 74 -4.67 25.93 -7.28
C ILE A 74 -4.62 24.64 -6.46
N ASN A 75 -5.29 24.58 -5.29
CA ASN A 75 -5.38 23.34 -4.51
C ASN A 75 -6.09 22.21 -5.30
N ASN A 76 -7.18 22.52 -5.99
CA ASN A 76 -7.93 21.55 -6.76
C ASN A 76 -7.14 21.07 -8.01
N LEU A 77 -6.38 21.96 -8.64
CA LEU A 77 -5.42 21.62 -9.69
C LEU A 77 -4.39 20.61 -9.18
N ALA A 78 -3.83 20.85 -7.99
CA ALA A 78 -2.84 19.95 -7.40
C ALA A 78 -3.40 18.55 -7.16
N ILE A 79 -4.66 18.43 -6.69
CA ILE A 79 -5.34 17.14 -6.52
C ILE A 79 -5.48 16.42 -7.86
N SER A 80 -5.89 17.12 -8.92
CA SER A 80 -6.07 16.54 -10.26
C SER A 80 -4.73 16.14 -10.89
N LEU A 81 -3.68 16.95 -10.72
CA LEU A 81 -2.32 16.63 -11.17
C LEU A 81 -1.78 15.36 -10.51
N LYS A 82 -2.03 15.19 -9.19
CA LYS A 82 -1.70 13.94 -8.49
C LYS A 82 -2.40 12.74 -9.09
N ALA A 83 -3.68 12.88 -9.45
CA ALA A 83 -4.50 11.78 -9.98
C ALA A 83 -4.03 11.33 -11.39
N VAL A 84 -3.40 12.23 -12.16
CA VAL A 84 -2.78 11.92 -13.47
C VAL A 84 -1.26 11.70 -13.36
N GLU A 85 -0.78 11.34 -12.17
CA GLU A 85 0.61 10.96 -11.88
C GLU A 85 1.67 12.05 -12.14
N LYS A 86 1.26 13.33 -12.28
CA LYS A 86 2.14 14.50 -12.39
C LYS A 86 2.51 15.03 -11.00
N TYR A 87 3.25 14.24 -10.23
CA TYR A 87 3.47 14.51 -8.80
C TYR A 87 4.30 15.76 -8.54
N LYS A 88 5.36 16.01 -9.33
CA LYS A 88 6.18 17.22 -9.21
C LYS A 88 5.38 18.49 -9.49
N SER A 89 4.50 18.46 -10.48
CA SER A 89 3.62 19.58 -10.80
C SER A 89 2.57 19.79 -9.71
N SER A 90 2.02 18.70 -9.15
CA SER A 90 1.10 18.74 -8.00
C SER A 90 1.77 19.39 -6.79
N GLU A 91 3.01 19.02 -6.49
CA GLU A 91 3.79 19.59 -5.39
C GLU A 91 3.98 21.11 -5.57
N LYS A 92 4.42 21.55 -6.77
CA LYS A 92 4.57 22.97 -7.09
C LYS A 92 3.26 23.75 -6.92
N ALA A 93 2.13 23.15 -7.29
CA ALA A 93 0.83 23.76 -7.12
C ALA A 93 0.46 23.91 -5.64
N TYR A 94 0.69 22.90 -4.78
CA TYR A 94 0.49 23.06 -3.34
C TYR A 94 1.40 24.12 -2.73
N GLN A 95 2.67 24.16 -3.12
CA GLN A 95 3.61 25.19 -2.66
C GLN A 95 3.14 26.60 -3.06
N LYS A 96 2.67 26.79 -4.31
CA LYS A 96 2.08 28.07 -4.76
C LYS A 96 0.83 28.42 -3.93
N CYS A 97 -0.06 27.45 -3.71
CA CYS A 97 -1.27 27.63 -2.91
C CYS A 97 -0.95 28.13 -1.49
N LEU A 98 0.00 27.48 -0.82
CA LEU A 98 0.40 27.81 0.55
C LEU A 98 1.26 29.07 0.65
N LYS A 99 1.91 29.50 -0.43
CA LYS A 99 2.55 30.82 -0.51
C LYS A 99 1.52 31.94 -0.51
N ILE A 100 0.40 31.75 -1.21
CA ILE A 100 -0.72 32.71 -1.26
C ILE A 100 -1.49 32.71 0.06
N ARG A 101 -1.80 31.51 0.57
CA ARG A 101 -2.57 31.34 1.81
C ARG A 101 -1.94 30.31 2.74
N PRO A 102 -1.00 30.71 3.62
CA PRO A 102 -0.25 29.79 4.48
C PRO A 102 -1.09 29.04 5.52
N ASP A 103 -2.26 29.59 5.91
CA ASP A 103 -3.20 29.03 6.88
C ASP A 103 -4.30 28.17 6.25
N TYR A 104 -4.23 27.87 4.95
CA TYR A 104 -5.23 27.04 4.27
C TYR A 104 -5.04 25.56 4.61
N VAL A 105 -5.60 25.14 5.74
CA VAL A 105 -5.43 23.79 6.32
C VAL A 105 -5.77 22.67 5.34
N VAL A 106 -6.78 22.84 4.48
CA VAL A 106 -7.12 21.85 3.45
C VAL A 106 -5.95 21.57 2.51
N ALA A 107 -5.27 22.63 2.03
CA ALA A 107 -4.11 22.46 1.16
C ALA A 107 -2.92 21.88 1.92
N ILE A 108 -2.68 22.27 3.18
CA ILE A 108 -1.62 21.68 4.01
C ILE A 108 -1.82 20.17 4.14
N ILE A 109 -3.04 19.72 4.45
CA ILE A 109 -3.36 18.30 4.61
C ILE A 109 -3.25 17.55 3.27
N ASN A 110 -3.73 18.13 2.18
CA ASN A 110 -3.62 17.51 0.85
C ASN A 110 -2.16 17.38 0.42
N TYR A 111 -1.34 18.38 0.73
CA TYR A 111 0.10 18.33 0.47
C TYR A 111 0.79 17.29 1.37
N ALA A 112 0.41 17.20 2.65
CA ALA A 112 0.89 16.14 3.54
C ALA A 112 0.54 14.74 3.01
N ASN A 113 -0.70 14.55 2.52
CA ASN A 113 -1.14 13.31 1.87
C ASN A 113 -0.33 13.00 0.59
N LEU A 114 0.08 14.01 -0.19
CA LEU A 114 0.96 13.83 -1.33
C LEU A 114 2.35 13.39 -0.87
N LYS A 115 2.94 14.05 0.13
CA LYS A 115 4.26 13.69 0.68
C LYS A 115 4.26 12.28 1.30
N GLU A 116 3.20 11.90 2.03
CA GLU A 116 3.01 10.53 2.52
C GLU A 116 2.95 9.52 1.37
N PHE A 117 2.24 9.84 0.29
CA PHE A 117 2.15 9.00 -0.91
C PHE A 117 3.52 8.80 -1.56
N LEU A 118 4.29 9.87 -1.69
CA LEU A 118 5.65 9.87 -2.25
C LEU A 118 6.73 9.29 -1.31
N ASN A 119 6.35 8.71 -0.18
CA ASN A 119 7.24 8.17 0.85
C ASN A 119 8.13 9.23 1.56
N ASN A 120 7.83 10.52 1.39
CA ASN A 120 8.50 11.62 2.09
C ASN A 120 7.88 11.83 3.48
N PHE A 121 8.05 10.84 4.37
CA PHE A 121 7.32 10.75 5.64
C PHE A 121 7.63 11.88 6.60
N GLN A 122 8.89 12.35 6.68
CA GLN A 122 9.23 13.45 7.58
C GLN A 122 8.56 14.75 7.15
N GLU A 123 8.58 15.08 5.85
CA GLU A 123 7.88 16.26 5.34
C GLU A 123 6.36 16.17 5.54
N ALA A 124 5.77 14.96 5.37
CA ALA A 124 4.36 14.75 5.66
C ALA A 124 4.03 15.01 7.15
N ILE A 125 4.89 14.54 8.07
CA ILE A 125 4.75 14.79 9.52
C ILE A 125 4.80 16.29 9.81
N ASP A 126 5.77 17.01 9.24
CA ASP A 126 5.96 18.43 9.49
C ASP A 126 4.75 19.24 8.98
N LEU A 127 4.19 18.87 7.83
CA LEU A 127 2.97 19.47 7.30
C LEU A 127 1.76 19.17 8.20
N TYR A 128 1.55 17.93 8.66
CA TYR A 128 0.45 17.64 9.58
C TYR A 128 0.59 18.37 10.92
N LEU A 129 1.82 18.50 11.44
CA LEU A 129 2.08 19.29 12.64
C LEU A 129 1.80 20.78 12.42
N SER A 130 2.09 21.30 11.22
CA SER A 130 1.77 22.68 10.88
C SER A 130 0.27 22.91 10.80
N ALA A 131 -0.50 21.97 10.25
CA ALA A 131 -1.95 22.03 10.17
C ALA A 131 -2.61 22.17 11.56
N LEU A 132 -2.05 21.55 12.60
CA LEU A 132 -2.56 21.64 13.98
C LEU A 132 -2.43 23.05 14.61
N LYS A 133 -1.62 23.94 14.01
CA LYS A 133 -1.46 25.33 14.52
C LYS A 133 -2.64 26.22 14.15
N PHE A 134 -3.47 25.80 13.21
CA PHE A 134 -4.57 26.60 12.68
C PHE A 134 -5.92 25.99 13.10
N LYS A 135 -6.90 26.84 13.40
CA LYS A 135 -8.29 26.37 13.57
C LYS A 135 -8.86 25.90 12.24
N SER A 136 -9.47 24.74 12.21
CA SER A 136 -10.03 24.13 11.00
C SER A 136 -11.28 23.31 11.32
N GLU A 137 -12.16 23.17 10.32
CA GLU A 137 -13.29 22.23 10.35
C GLU A 137 -12.81 20.77 10.23
N ILE A 138 -11.57 20.54 9.76
CA ILE A 138 -11.01 19.20 9.68
C ILE A 138 -10.68 18.70 11.08
N SER A 139 -11.22 17.53 11.39
CA SER A 139 -11.06 16.91 12.70
C SER A 139 -9.58 16.69 13.05
N GLU A 140 -9.16 17.15 14.22
CA GLU A 140 -7.84 16.81 14.80
C GLU A 140 -7.61 15.30 14.88
N ALA A 141 -8.69 14.52 15.05
CA ALA A 141 -8.60 13.05 15.08
C ALA A 141 -8.02 12.48 13.77
N TYR A 142 -8.38 13.07 12.62
CA TYR A 142 -7.77 12.68 11.33
C TYR A 142 -6.25 12.92 11.36
N ILE A 143 -5.82 14.12 11.78
CA ILE A 143 -4.40 14.49 11.82
C ILE A 143 -3.63 13.61 12.82
N TYR A 144 -4.18 13.38 14.03
CA TYR A 144 -3.56 12.51 15.04
C TYR A 144 -3.43 11.06 14.55
N SER A 145 -4.46 10.54 13.86
CA SER A 145 -4.40 9.20 13.25
C SER A 145 -3.28 9.11 12.21
N LYS A 146 -3.12 10.14 11.36
CA LYS A 146 -2.06 10.23 10.37
C LYS A 146 -0.67 10.32 11.03
N LEU A 147 -0.51 11.19 12.02
CA LEU A 147 0.74 11.35 12.76
C LEU A 147 1.15 10.06 13.48
N SER A 148 0.21 9.37 14.14
CA SER A 148 0.49 8.09 14.79
C SER A 148 1.02 7.06 13.79
N ARG A 149 0.35 6.89 12.63
CA ARG A 149 0.80 5.95 11.58
C ARG A 149 2.14 6.33 10.98
N LEU A 150 2.35 7.62 10.70
CA LEU A 150 3.61 8.10 10.11
C LEU A 150 4.80 7.95 11.06
N TYR A 151 4.61 8.31 12.34
CA TYR A 151 5.67 8.08 13.34
C TYR A 151 6.00 6.61 13.50
N LEU A 152 5.00 5.73 13.45
CA LEU A 152 5.23 4.29 13.44
C LEU A 152 6.02 3.87 12.20
N SER A 153 5.65 4.37 11.01
CA SER A 153 6.32 4.07 9.73
C SER A 153 7.80 4.44 9.72
N ILE A 154 8.20 5.50 10.46
CA ILE A 154 9.61 5.90 10.61
C ILE A 154 10.25 5.37 11.90
N GLY A 155 9.62 4.43 12.61
CA GLY A 155 10.16 3.76 13.79
C GLY A 155 10.12 4.57 15.09
N LYS A 156 9.46 5.74 15.13
CA LYS A 156 9.34 6.58 16.34
C LYS A 156 8.11 6.16 17.17
N THR A 157 8.16 4.95 17.74
CA THR A 157 7.02 4.28 18.40
C THR A 157 6.44 5.10 19.55
N GLU A 158 7.28 5.73 20.39
CA GLU A 158 6.80 6.56 21.50
C GLU A 158 5.98 7.77 21.03
N LYS A 159 6.41 8.41 19.93
CA LYS A 159 5.64 9.51 19.35
C LYS A 159 4.33 8.99 18.73
N ALA A 160 4.37 7.84 18.07
CA ALA A 160 3.18 7.20 17.54
C ALA A 160 2.16 6.89 18.67
N LYS A 161 2.64 6.32 19.79
CA LYS A 161 1.81 6.02 20.97
C LYS A 161 1.19 7.28 21.55
N LYS A 162 1.96 8.38 21.68
CA LYS A 162 1.45 9.66 22.18
C LYS A 162 0.19 10.14 21.43
N TYR A 163 0.18 10.06 20.10
CA TYR A 163 -0.98 10.49 19.31
C TYR A 163 -2.13 9.49 19.39
N ALA A 164 -1.84 8.20 19.49
CA ALA A 164 -2.87 7.18 19.74
C ALA A 164 -3.53 7.32 21.12
N ASP A 165 -2.76 7.67 22.17
CA ASP A 165 -3.28 7.99 23.50
C ASP A 165 -4.23 9.21 23.48
N GLN A 166 -3.84 10.27 22.75
CA GLN A 166 -4.67 11.47 22.61
C GLN A 166 -6.01 11.15 21.93
N LEU A 167 -6.01 10.26 20.92
CA LEU A 167 -7.22 9.80 20.26
C LEU A 167 -8.15 9.06 21.22
N LEU A 168 -7.63 8.08 21.96
CA LEU A 168 -8.44 7.29 22.90
C LEU A 168 -8.93 8.12 24.09
N LYS A 169 -8.15 9.10 24.55
CA LYS A 169 -8.59 10.04 25.59
C LYS A 169 -9.78 10.87 25.14
N LYS A 170 -9.79 11.33 23.89
CA LYS A 170 -10.84 12.20 23.34
C LYS A 170 -12.04 11.40 22.82
N TYR A 171 -11.81 10.19 22.32
CA TYR A 171 -12.81 9.32 21.69
C TYR A 171 -12.73 7.88 22.23
N PRO A 172 -13.08 7.66 23.51
CA PRO A 172 -12.87 6.37 24.20
C PRO A 172 -13.73 5.22 23.65
N ASN A 173 -14.76 5.51 22.87
CA ASN A 173 -15.67 4.51 22.31
C ASN A 173 -15.43 4.27 20.80
N ASN A 174 -14.30 4.70 20.25
CA ASN A 174 -14.01 4.54 18.83
C ASN A 174 -13.12 3.31 18.60
N ALA A 175 -13.67 2.28 17.94
CA ALA A 175 -12.99 1.02 17.67
C ALA A 175 -11.76 1.16 16.74
N ASP A 176 -11.80 2.07 15.75
CA ASP A 176 -10.67 2.33 14.86
C ASP A 176 -9.46 2.86 15.63
N PHE A 177 -9.67 3.64 16.68
CA PHE A 177 -8.58 4.18 17.48
C PHE A 177 -7.98 3.12 18.42
N TYR A 178 -8.76 2.15 18.89
CA TYR A 178 -8.22 0.97 19.56
C TYR A 178 -7.40 0.10 18.61
N GLN A 179 -7.84 -0.07 17.36
CA GLN A 179 -7.04 -0.76 16.36
C GLN A 179 -5.69 -0.06 16.14
N LEU A 180 -5.70 1.27 15.96
CA LEU A 180 -4.49 2.06 15.81
C LEU A 180 -3.58 1.95 17.04
N TYR A 181 -4.15 2.07 18.23
CA TYR A 181 -3.42 1.94 19.49
C TYR A 181 -2.77 0.56 19.64
N SER A 182 -3.47 -0.51 19.23
CA SER A 182 -2.98 -1.88 19.31
C SER A 182 -1.67 -2.11 18.53
N GLU A 183 -1.39 -1.24 17.52
CA GLU A 183 -0.13 -1.32 16.76
C GLU A 183 1.09 -0.84 17.57
N VAL A 184 0.88 0.02 18.57
CA VAL A 184 1.93 0.66 19.37
C VAL A 184 1.91 0.27 20.84
N ALA A 185 0.90 -0.51 21.28
CA ALA A 185 0.68 -0.87 22.68
C ALA A 185 1.73 -1.81 23.25
N ASP A 186 2.12 -1.55 24.48
CA ASP A 186 2.74 -2.53 25.37
C ASP A 186 1.66 -3.11 26.30
N PHE A 187 0.97 -4.16 25.83
CA PHE A 187 -0.16 -4.74 26.56
C PHE A 187 0.20 -5.34 27.93
N LYS A 188 1.48 -5.57 28.23
CA LYS A 188 1.91 -5.96 29.57
C LYS A 188 1.74 -4.82 30.57
N LYS A 189 1.92 -3.58 30.10
CA LYS A 189 1.75 -2.35 30.88
C LYS A 189 0.36 -1.73 30.72
N ASP A 190 -0.21 -1.81 29.53
CA ASP A 190 -1.43 -1.14 29.14
C ASP A 190 -2.72 -1.96 29.45
N LYS A 191 -2.76 -2.66 30.61
CA LYS A 191 -3.89 -3.56 30.98
C LYS A 191 -5.26 -2.87 30.98
N LYS A 192 -5.32 -1.59 31.36
CA LYS A 192 -6.58 -0.81 31.35
C LYS A 192 -7.18 -0.71 29.94
N ILE A 193 -6.33 -0.64 28.91
CA ILE A 193 -6.80 -0.56 27.51
C ILE A 193 -7.50 -1.87 27.11
N ILE A 194 -7.00 -3.02 27.55
CA ILE A 194 -7.63 -4.32 27.28
C ILE A 194 -9.03 -4.35 27.90
N PHE A 195 -9.14 -3.96 29.17
CA PHE A 195 -10.44 -3.88 29.84
C PHE A 195 -11.42 -2.96 29.08
N ASN A 196 -10.97 -1.77 28.69
CA ASN A 196 -11.81 -0.84 27.93
C ASN A 196 -12.28 -1.43 26.57
N MET A 197 -11.38 -2.15 25.87
CA MET A 197 -11.72 -2.83 24.62
C MET A 197 -12.75 -3.96 24.86
N GLU A 198 -12.61 -4.74 25.93
CA GLU A 198 -13.55 -5.81 26.29
C GLU A 198 -14.94 -5.22 26.62
N GLN A 199 -15.00 -4.15 27.42
CA GLN A 199 -16.26 -3.47 27.73
C GLN A 199 -16.93 -2.90 26.47
N LEU A 200 -16.15 -2.28 25.58
CA LEU A 200 -16.67 -1.77 24.33
C LEU A 200 -17.17 -2.89 23.42
N TYR A 201 -16.44 -4.02 23.36
CA TYR A 201 -16.77 -5.18 22.53
C TYR A 201 -18.13 -5.81 22.90
N GLU A 202 -18.54 -5.76 24.18
CA GLU A 202 -19.84 -6.24 24.64
C GLU A 202 -21.02 -5.32 24.23
N ASN A 203 -20.74 -4.15 23.70
CA ASN A 203 -21.78 -3.22 23.28
C ASN A 203 -22.48 -3.69 21.99
N LYS A 204 -23.74 -4.08 22.11
CA LYS A 204 -24.56 -4.61 21.01
C LYS A 204 -24.89 -3.58 19.92
N SER A 205 -24.65 -2.28 20.15
CA SER A 205 -24.91 -1.22 19.17
C SER A 205 -23.76 -0.97 18.20
N LEU A 206 -22.63 -1.69 18.35
CA LEU A 206 -21.48 -1.55 17.47
C LEU A 206 -21.78 -1.98 16.02
N SER A 207 -21.21 -1.27 15.08
CA SER A 207 -21.19 -1.71 13.69
C SER A 207 -20.38 -3.00 13.53
N LYS A 208 -20.64 -3.75 12.47
CA LYS A 208 -19.86 -4.96 12.18
C LYS A 208 -18.35 -4.65 12.03
N ASP A 209 -17.99 -3.51 11.44
CA ASP A 209 -16.59 -3.10 11.28
C ASP A 209 -15.93 -2.78 12.62
N ASP A 210 -16.66 -2.13 13.55
CA ASP A 210 -16.15 -1.88 14.90
C ASP A 210 -15.88 -3.18 15.65
N VAL A 211 -16.79 -4.15 15.57
CA VAL A 211 -16.61 -5.48 16.18
C VAL A 211 -15.38 -6.19 15.58
N ILE A 212 -15.19 -6.14 14.27
CA ILE A 212 -14.01 -6.72 13.60
C ILE A 212 -12.73 -6.05 14.12
N ASN A 213 -12.67 -4.72 14.15
CA ASN A 213 -11.49 -3.99 14.58
C ASN A 213 -11.13 -4.27 16.05
N LEU A 214 -12.13 -4.33 16.94
CA LEU A 214 -11.92 -4.70 18.33
C LEU A 214 -11.52 -6.15 18.49
N ALA A 215 -12.11 -7.08 17.75
CA ALA A 215 -11.78 -8.50 17.80
C ALA A 215 -10.28 -8.72 17.45
N PHE A 216 -9.78 -8.14 16.34
CA PHE A 216 -8.37 -8.25 16.00
C PHE A 216 -7.46 -7.55 17.03
N SER A 217 -7.89 -6.44 17.61
CA SER A 217 -7.13 -5.72 18.65
C SER A 217 -7.04 -6.52 19.95
N LEU A 218 -8.15 -7.11 20.39
CA LEU A 218 -8.20 -8.00 21.57
C LEU A 218 -7.42 -9.30 21.32
N GLY A 219 -7.57 -9.90 20.14
CA GLY A 219 -6.79 -11.05 19.73
C GLY A 219 -5.29 -10.78 19.83
N LYS A 220 -4.84 -9.63 19.31
CA LYS A 220 -3.43 -9.18 19.41
C LYS A 220 -2.99 -8.94 20.86
N ALA A 221 -3.85 -8.35 21.69
CA ALA A 221 -3.57 -8.12 23.10
C ALA A 221 -3.36 -9.43 23.86
N HIS A 222 -4.28 -10.39 23.71
CA HIS A 222 -4.18 -11.69 24.37
C HIS A 222 -3.01 -12.53 23.83
N ASP A 223 -2.70 -12.48 22.53
CA ASP A 223 -1.52 -13.12 21.95
C ASP A 223 -0.22 -12.60 22.58
N LYS A 224 -0.10 -11.29 22.79
CA LYS A 224 1.05 -10.67 23.46
C LYS A 224 1.16 -11.02 24.97
N LEU A 225 0.06 -11.38 25.58
CA LEU A 225 0.00 -11.88 26.96
C LEU A 225 0.13 -13.40 27.07
N ASN A 226 0.37 -14.12 25.96
CA ASN A 226 0.45 -15.57 25.85
C ASN A 226 -0.87 -16.30 26.20
N ASN A 227 -2.01 -15.60 26.13
CA ASN A 227 -3.34 -16.19 26.33
C ASN A 227 -3.89 -16.67 24.95
N PHE A 228 -3.29 -17.70 24.39
CA PHE A 228 -3.46 -18.08 22.99
C PHE A 228 -4.88 -18.54 22.63
N ASP A 229 -5.57 -19.27 23.53
CA ASP A 229 -6.94 -19.71 23.27
C ASP A 229 -7.92 -18.53 23.23
N LYS A 230 -7.75 -17.56 24.14
CA LYS A 230 -8.56 -16.34 24.12
C LYS A 230 -8.21 -15.48 22.90
N ALA A 231 -6.94 -15.40 22.54
CA ALA A 231 -6.49 -14.74 21.32
C ALA A 231 -7.11 -15.36 20.07
N PHE A 232 -7.10 -16.70 19.98
CA PHE A 232 -7.73 -17.43 18.87
C PHE A 232 -9.23 -17.12 18.79
N THR A 233 -9.94 -17.17 19.91
CA THR A 233 -11.40 -16.88 19.95
C THR A 233 -11.71 -15.51 19.31
N TYR A 234 -10.95 -14.49 19.67
CA TYR A 234 -11.12 -13.16 19.11
C TYR A 234 -10.72 -13.08 17.62
N PHE A 235 -9.55 -13.62 17.23
CA PHE A 235 -9.14 -13.65 15.83
C PHE A 235 -10.14 -14.40 14.96
N ASN A 236 -10.61 -15.57 15.42
CA ASN A 236 -11.59 -16.37 14.69
C ASN A 236 -12.92 -15.62 14.50
N LYS A 237 -13.41 -14.94 15.53
CA LYS A 237 -14.62 -14.11 15.44
C LYS A 237 -14.44 -12.96 14.45
N GLY A 238 -13.29 -12.25 14.52
CA GLY A 238 -12.96 -11.18 13.58
C GLY A 238 -12.91 -11.67 12.13
N ASN A 239 -12.24 -12.80 11.90
CA ASN A 239 -12.13 -13.45 10.60
C ASN A 239 -13.50 -13.87 10.04
N GLN A 240 -14.32 -14.57 10.84
CA GLN A 240 -15.67 -14.98 10.44
C GLN A 240 -16.53 -13.79 10.01
N LEU A 241 -16.53 -12.70 10.79
CA LEU A 241 -17.28 -11.50 10.45
C LEU A 241 -16.72 -10.84 9.18
N LYS A 242 -15.40 -10.76 9.05
CA LYS A 242 -14.77 -10.16 7.86
C LYS A 242 -15.05 -10.97 6.60
N LYS A 243 -15.04 -12.31 6.68
CA LYS A 243 -15.39 -13.20 5.55
C LYS A 243 -16.79 -12.92 5.01
N THR A 244 -17.75 -12.49 5.83
CA THR A 244 -19.11 -12.12 5.36
C THR A 244 -19.16 -10.81 4.55
N GLN A 245 -18.10 -10.02 4.56
CA GLN A 245 -18.05 -8.71 3.90
C GLN A 245 -17.24 -8.73 2.59
N ILE A 246 -16.48 -9.79 2.38
CA ILE A 246 -15.56 -9.91 1.27
C ILE A 246 -15.88 -11.14 0.43
N ASN A 247 -15.40 -11.15 -0.79
CA ASN A 247 -15.45 -12.32 -1.66
C ASN A 247 -14.03 -12.78 -1.98
N PHE A 248 -13.76 -14.07 -1.78
CA PHE A 248 -12.59 -14.78 -2.30
C PHE A 248 -13.08 -16.07 -2.92
N ASP A 249 -12.73 -16.30 -4.17
CA ASP A 249 -13.02 -17.51 -4.92
C ASP A 249 -11.71 -18.18 -5.31
N LEU A 250 -11.50 -19.38 -4.79
CA LEU A 250 -10.32 -20.19 -5.11
C LEU A 250 -10.30 -20.60 -6.59
N GLU A 251 -11.46 -20.84 -7.19
CA GLU A 251 -11.57 -21.20 -8.60
C GLU A 251 -11.04 -20.09 -9.52
N ASP A 252 -11.31 -18.83 -9.19
CA ASP A 252 -10.80 -17.70 -9.94
C ASP A 252 -9.26 -17.61 -9.87
N LEU A 253 -8.68 -17.89 -8.69
CA LEU A 253 -7.24 -17.96 -8.52
C LEU A 253 -6.63 -19.13 -9.31
N LEU A 254 -7.26 -20.30 -9.27
CA LEU A 254 -6.82 -21.49 -10.03
C LEU A 254 -6.91 -21.25 -11.54
N LYS A 255 -7.98 -20.63 -12.04
CA LYS A 255 -8.11 -20.22 -13.45
C LYS A 255 -6.98 -19.28 -13.87
N LEU A 256 -6.69 -18.26 -13.03
CA LEU A 256 -5.63 -17.31 -13.30
C LEU A 256 -4.26 -18.02 -13.36
N THR A 257 -3.91 -18.81 -12.36
CA THR A 257 -2.60 -19.47 -12.30
C THR A 257 -2.43 -20.54 -13.38
N HIS A 258 -3.49 -21.28 -13.71
CA HIS A 258 -3.47 -22.22 -14.84
C HIS A 258 -3.24 -21.46 -16.16
N SER A 259 -3.95 -20.37 -16.39
CA SER A 259 -3.78 -19.53 -17.59
C SER A 259 -2.37 -18.96 -17.69
N ILE A 260 -1.78 -18.51 -16.56
CA ILE A 260 -0.40 -18.05 -16.49
C ILE A 260 0.58 -19.17 -16.87
N LYS A 261 0.44 -20.34 -16.27
CA LYS A 261 1.31 -21.49 -16.57
C LYS A 261 1.21 -21.89 -18.03
N SER A 262 0.02 -22.03 -18.57
CA SER A 262 -0.21 -22.35 -19.99
C SER A 262 0.43 -21.32 -20.92
N PHE A 263 0.29 -20.03 -20.62
CA PHE A 263 0.85 -18.96 -21.43
C PHE A 263 2.39 -18.95 -21.46
N PHE A 264 3.02 -19.24 -20.32
CA PHE A 264 4.47 -19.18 -20.18
C PHE A 264 5.16 -20.54 -20.31
N SER A 265 4.45 -21.66 -20.48
CA SER A 265 5.02 -23.01 -20.57
C SER A 265 6.06 -23.17 -21.69
N ASN A 266 5.88 -22.47 -22.80
CA ASN A 266 6.77 -22.51 -23.96
C ASN A 266 7.74 -21.31 -24.02
N LEU A 267 7.89 -20.56 -22.93
CA LEU A 267 8.80 -19.43 -22.89
C LEU A 267 10.25 -19.92 -22.89
N ASN A 268 10.99 -19.63 -23.94
CA ASN A 268 12.45 -19.75 -23.93
C ASN A 268 13.06 -18.47 -23.36
N TYR A 269 13.53 -18.54 -22.11
CA TYR A 269 14.09 -17.37 -21.43
C TYR A 269 15.36 -16.84 -22.12
N ASP A 270 16.16 -17.71 -22.74
CA ASP A 270 17.41 -17.33 -23.39
C ASP A 270 17.18 -16.48 -24.64
N GLU A 271 15.98 -16.53 -25.23
CA GLU A 271 15.58 -15.68 -26.35
C GLU A 271 15.15 -14.26 -25.93
N ILE A 272 14.97 -14.02 -24.64
CA ILE A 272 14.61 -12.70 -24.14
C ILE A 272 15.83 -11.78 -24.21
N LYS A 273 15.77 -10.81 -25.13
CA LYS A 273 16.85 -9.83 -25.31
C LYS A 273 17.05 -9.00 -24.05
N LYS A 274 18.25 -9.02 -23.50
CA LYS A 274 18.67 -8.11 -22.44
C LYS A 274 18.83 -6.70 -23.01
N HIS A 275 18.30 -5.71 -22.31
CA HIS A 275 18.45 -4.32 -22.69
C HIS A 275 19.76 -3.74 -22.15
N SER A 276 20.28 -2.73 -22.85
CA SER A 276 21.46 -1.96 -22.41
C SER A 276 21.15 -0.96 -21.29
N ASN A 277 19.94 -0.97 -20.75
CA ASN A 277 19.55 -0.01 -19.70
C ASN A 277 20.37 -0.25 -18.43
N GLN A 278 20.97 0.83 -17.92
CA GLN A 278 21.75 0.81 -16.66
C GLN A 278 20.84 0.77 -15.42
N LYS A 279 19.56 1.12 -15.57
CA LYS A 279 18.59 1.10 -14.47
C LYS A 279 18.12 -0.31 -14.19
N LYS A 280 18.00 -0.66 -12.92
CA LYS A 280 17.71 -2.02 -12.45
C LYS A 280 16.63 -2.02 -11.39
N ILE A 281 15.72 -2.97 -11.48
CA ILE A 281 14.72 -3.22 -10.44
C ILE A 281 14.98 -4.60 -9.83
N ILE A 282 15.03 -4.64 -8.51
CA ILE A 282 15.08 -5.86 -7.70
C ILE A 282 13.67 -6.13 -7.19
N PHE A 283 13.02 -7.14 -7.75
CA PHE A 283 11.67 -7.53 -7.34
C PHE A 283 11.73 -8.48 -6.16
N ILE A 284 11.00 -8.15 -5.10
CA ILE A 284 10.91 -8.96 -3.88
C ILE A 284 9.45 -9.38 -3.73
N CYS A 285 9.20 -10.68 -3.77
CA CYS A 285 7.85 -11.24 -3.64
C CYS A 285 7.85 -12.48 -2.74
N GLY A 286 6.67 -12.99 -2.46
CA GLY A 286 6.48 -14.16 -1.61
C GLY A 286 5.14 -14.10 -0.89
N MET A 287 4.86 -15.11 -0.04
CA MET A 287 3.68 -15.03 0.82
C MET A 287 3.76 -13.79 1.73
N PRO A 288 2.63 -13.15 2.02
CA PRO A 288 2.57 -12.18 3.10
C PRO A 288 3.16 -12.78 4.38
N ARG A 289 3.91 -11.99 5.15
CA ARG A 289 4.52 -12.45 6.41
C ARG A 289 5.68 -13.46 6.27
N SER A 290 6.18 -13.72 5.08
CA SER A 290 7.34 -14.59 4.84
C SER A 290 8.70 -13.90 5.00
N GLY A 291 8.73 -12.57 5.26
CA GLY A 291 9.97 -11.81 5.45
C GLY A 291 10.30 -10.84 4.31
N THR A 292 9.41 -10.60 3.36
CA THR A 292 9.62 -9.69 2.22
C THR A 292 10.05 -8.28 2.65
N THR A 293 9.47 -7.74 3.73
CA THR A 293 9.85 -6.43 4.27
C THR A 293 11.26 -6.44 4.87
N LEU A 294 11.66 -7.51 5.53
CA LEU A 294 13.02 -7.66 6.07
C LEU A 294 14.05 -7.66 4.94
N ILE A 295 13.79 -8.43 3.89
CA ILE A 295 14.66 -8.48 2.70
C ILE A 295 14.78 -7.09 2.04
N GLU A 296 13.66 -6.38 1.88
CA GLU A 296 13.69 -5.03 1.32
C GLU A 296 14.51 -4.08 2.20
N GLN A 297 14.34 -4.10 3.52
CA GLN A 297 15.11 -3.26 4.44
C GLN A 297 16.61 -3.58 4.41
N ILE A 298 16.98 -4.84 4.30
CA ILE A 298 18.38 -5.25 4.15
C ILE A 298 18.97 -4.67 2.85
N ILE A 299 18.33 -4.90 1.72
CA ILE A 299 18.83 -4.46 0.41
C ILE A 299 18.81 -2.94 0.29
N SER A 300 17.77 -2.28 0.77
CA SER A 300 17.66 -0.82 0.73
C SER A 300 18.52 -0.09 1.78
N SER A 301 19.23 -0.82 2.62
CA SER A 301 20.30 -0.25 3.45
C SER A 301 21.60 -0.05 2.66
N HIS A 302 21.72 -0.64 1.47
CA HIS A 302 22.78 -0.34 0.53
C HIS A 302 22.61 1.08 -0.02
N ASN A 303 23.70 1.85 -0.08
CA ASN A 303 23.71 3.27 -0.43
C ASN A 303 23.22 3.58 -1.85
N GLU A 304 23.31 2.63 -2.78
CA GLU A 304 22.86 2.79 -4.17
C GLU A 304 21.40 2.39 -4.39
N VAL A 305 20.73 1.79 -3.41
CA VAL A 305 19.41 1.20 -3.59
C VAL A 305 18.31 2.09 -3.00
N VAL A 306 17.31 2.40 -3.81
CA VAL A 306 16.12 3.14 -3.37
C VAL A 306 14.92 2.19 -3.25
N PRO A 307 14.31 2.05 -2.06
CA PRO A 307 13.10 1.26 -1.88
C PRO A 307 11.88 1.98 -2.44
N THR A 308 11.10 1.28 -3.27
CA THR A 308 9.81 1.80 -3.74
C THR A 308 8.62 1.20 -2.97
N GLY A 309 8.85 0.20 -2.12
CA GLY A 309 7.83 -0.43 -1.29
C GLY A 309 6.83 -1.28 -2.07
N GLU A 310 5.60 -1.35 -1.56
CA GLU A 310 4.48 -2.04 -2.23
C GLU A 310 3.82 -1.10 -3.23
N ASN A 311 4.11 -1.29 -4.50
CA ASN A 311 3.43 -0.57 -5.57
C ASN A 311 2.60 -1.52 -6.44
N ASN A 312 1.55 -1.00 -7.05
CA ASN A 312 0.61 -1.78 -7.86
C ASN A 312 0.76 -1.52 -9.37
N PHE A 313 1.79 -0.80 -9.81
CA PHE A 313 1.91 -0.37 -11.20
C PHE A 313 1.92 -1.55 -12.15
N LEU A 314 2.80 -2.53 -11.88
CA LEU A 314 2.92 -3.73 -12.69
C LEU A 314 1.62 -4.52 -12.75
N SER A 315 1.03 -4.83 -11.59
CA SER A 315 -0.20 -5.62 -11.54
C SER A 315 -1.38 -4.91 -12.21
N THR A 316 -1.49 -3.58 -12.05
CA THR A 316 -2.52 -2.78 -12.69
C THR A 316 -2.35 -2.78 -14.22
N PHE A 317 -1.11 -2.59 -14.68
CA PHE A 317 -0.79 -2.61 -16.11
C PHE A 317 -1.09 -3.97 -16.73
N ILE A 318 -0.68 -5.07 -16.09
CA ILE A 318 -0.92 -6.43 -16.59
C ILE A 318 -2.42 -6.72 -16.63
N LYS A 319 -3.14 -6.46 -15.55
CA LYS A 319 -4.59 -6.67 -15.49
C LYS A 319 -5.34 -5.92 -16.59
N LYS A 320 -4.98 -4.67 -16.83
CA LYS A 320 -5.62 -3.83 -17.86
C LYS A 320 -5.33 -4.26 -19.29
N ASN A 321 -4.10 -4.72 -19.58
CA ASN A 321 -3.64 -4.91 -20.96
C ASN A 321 -3.57 -6.38 -21.40
N TYR A 322 -3.49 -7.32 -20.46
CA TYR A 322 -3.23 -8.73 -20.75
C TYR A 322 -4.23 -9.69 -20.14
N LEU A 323 -5.09 -9.25 -19.22
CA LEU A 323 -6.13 -10.12 -18.67
C LEU A 323 -7.50 -9.83 -19.26
N LYS A 324 -8.29 -10.92 -19.38
CA LYS A 324 -9.72 -10.87 -19.63
C LYS A 324 -10.41 -11.68 -18.52
N GLY A 325 -10.96 -10.98 -17.53
CA GLY A 325 -11.39 -11.60 -16.27
C GLY A 325 -10.21 -12.20 -15.51
N PHE A 326 -10.31 -13.46 -15.18
CA PHE A 326 -9.27 -14.22 -14.44
C PHE A 326 -8.36 -15.06 -15.34
N THR A 327 -8.22 -14.74 -16.62
CA THR A 327 -7.34 -15.45 -17.54
C THR A 327 -6.53 -14.48 -18.38
N ILE A 328 -5.36 -14.92 -18.88
CA ILE A 328 -4.62 -14.16 -19.89
C ILE A 328 -5.45 -14.16 -21.18
N ASP A 329 -5.59 -13.00 -21.82
CA ASP A 329 -6.29 -12.87 -23.10
C ASP A 329 -5.59 -13.72 -24.16
N GLN A 330 -6.28 -14.74 -24.66
CA GLN A 330 -5.76 -15.70 -25.64
C GLN A 330 -5.30 -15.06 -26.97
N ARG A 331 -5.70 -13.82 -27.23
CA ARG A 331 -5.25 -13.04 -28.41
C ARG A 331 -3.85 -12.45 -28.21
N LYS A 332 -3.29 -12.53 -27.01
CA LYS A 332 -1.97 -12.01 -26.68
C LYS A 332 -0.92 -13.11 -26.84
N THR A 333 0.23 -12.71 -27.30
CA THR A 333 1.41 -13.59 -27.45
C THR A 333 2.59 -13.02 -26.66
N ILE A 334 3.61 -13.85 -26.43
CA ILE A 334 4.86 -13.40 -25.80
C ILE A 334 5.52 -12.31 -26.67
N LYS A 335 5.40 -12.40 -28.02
CA LYS A 335 5.87 -11.34 -28.93
C LYS A 335 5.17 -10.01 -28.72
N ASP A 336 3.87 -10.02 -28.43
CA ASP A 336 3.12 -8.79 -28.11
C ASP A 336 3.60 -8.14 -26.82
N ILE A 337 3.94 -8.95 -25.81
CA ILE A 337 4.53 -8.44 -24.56
C ILE A 337 5.91 -7.83 -24.84
N HIS A 338 6.72 -8.53 -25.60
CA HIS A 338 8.06 -8.10 -25.98
C HIS A 338 8.08 -6.78 -26.76
N SER A 339 7.13 -6.59 -27.67
CA SER A 339 7.04 -5.37 -28.46
C SER A 339 6.74 -4.11 -27.63
N LYS A 340 6.24 -4.29 -26.40
CA LYS A 340 5.86 -3.21 -25.48
C LYS A 340 6.76 -3.07 -24.25
N ASN A 341 7.80 -3.90 -24.14
CA ASN A 341 8.66 -3.89 -22.96
C ASN A 341 9.32 -2.52 -22.73
N ASN A 342 9.93 -1.92 -23.76
CA ASN A 342 10.56 -0.60 -23.66
C ASN A 342 9.59 0.48 -23.18
N LEU A 343 8.35 0.49 -23.70
CA LEU A 343 7.33 1.47 -23.31
C LEU A 343 6.96 1.34 -21.83
N PHE A 344 6.84 0.09 -21.32
CA PHE A 344 6.51 -0.11 -19.92
C PHE A 344 7.69 0.16 -18.99
N GLU A 345 8.90 -0.20 -19.41
CA GLU A 345 10.13 0.12 -18.68
C GLU A 345 10.32 1.64 -18.58
N GLU A 346 10.19 2.35 -19.69
CA GLU A 346 10.28 3.82 -19.75
C GLU A 346 9.20 4.47 -18.88
N TYR A 347 7.95 4.02 -18.95
CA TYR A 347 6.87 4.49 -18.09
C TYR A 347 7.21 4.33 -16.61
N THR A 348 7.73 3.15 -16.21
CA THR A 348 8.08 2.87 -14.81
C THR A 348 9.18 3.80 -14.31
N PHE A 349 10.23 4.01 -15.10
CA PHE A 349 11.31 4.90 -14.69
C PHE A 349 10.92 6.38 -14.71
N ASN A 350 10.05 6.79 -15.64
CA ASN A 350 9.47 8.14 -15.62
C ASN A 350 8.65 8.36 -14.36
N LEU A 351 7.88 7.36 -13.93
CA LEU A 351 7.13 7.41 -12.69
C LEU A 351 8.06 7.51 -11.46
N PHE A 352 9.15 6.74 -11.40
CA PHE A 352 10.16 6.87 -10.33
C PHE A 352 10.80 8.26 -10.31
N ASN A 353 11.01 8.88 -11.48
CA ASN A 353 11.46 10.28 -11.55
C ASN A 353 10.42 11.25 -10.97
N GLU A 354 9.13 11.05 -11.22
CA GLU A 354 8.05 11.84 -10.62
C GLU A 354 8.01 11.70 -9.09
N PHE A 355 8.35 10.51 -8.54
CA PHE A 355 8.54 10.31 -7.09
C PHE A 355 9.78 11.04 -6.54
N GLY A 356 10.65 11.55 -7.41
CA GLY A 356 11.88 12.24 -7.01
C GLY A 356 13.04 11.30 -6.66
N TYR A 357 12.94 10.01 -7.00
CA TYR A 357 14.01 9.06 -6.75
C TYR A 357 15.23 9.31 -7.63
N LYS A 358 16.41 9.40 -7.00
CA LYS A 358 17.70 9.67 -7.64
C LYS A 358 18.61 8.43 -7.52
N SER A 359 18.31 7.38 -8.22
CA SER A 359 19.13 6.17 -8.27
C SER A 359 18.96 5.46 -9.60
N ASN A 360 19.85 4.51 -9.88
CA ASN A 360 19.71 3.56 -10.97
C ASN A 360 19.23 2.19 -10.48
N ILE A 361 19.16 1.95 -9.16
CA ILE A 361 18.79 0.66 -8.59
C ILE A 361 17.62 0.86 -7.62
N PHE A 362 16.53 0.14 -7.87
CA PHE A 362 15.29 0.24 -7.13
C PHE A 362 14.87 -1.13 -6.61
N THR A 363 14.13 -1.17 -5.50
CA THR A 363 13.38 -2.38 -5.13
C THR A 363 11.90 -2.18 -5.44
N ASP A 364 11.20 -3.24 -5.85
CA ASP A 364 9.74 -3.37 -5.86
C ASP A 364 9.38 -4.56 -4.98
N LYS A 365 8.78 -4.27 -3.84
CA LYS A 365 8.41 -5.30 -2.86
C LYS A 365 6.90 -5.45 -2.79
N SER A 366 6.28 -5.94 -3.85
CA SER A 366 4.88 -6.32 -3.86
C SER A 366 4.74 -7.84 -3.71
N VAL A 367 4.08 -8.27 -2.62
CA VAL A 367 3.90 -9.70 -2.34
C VAL A 367 3.25 -10.44 -3.52
N GLN A 368 2.30 -9.81 -4.20
CA GLN A 368 1.58 -10.38 -5.34
C GLN A 368 2.43 -10.53 -6.63
N ASN A 369 3.64 -9.97 -6.68
CA ASN A 369 4.50 -10.07 -7.87
C ASN A 369 4.89 -11.52 -8.22
N PHE A 370 4.71 -12.47 -7.30
CA PHE A 370 4.89 -13.88 -7.62
C PHE A 370 3.97 -14.37 -8.76
N LEU A 371 2.80 -13.78 -8.94
CA LEU A 371 1.91 -14.06 -10.08
C LEU A 371 2.51 -13.60 -11.42
N TRP A 372 3.33 -12.57 -11.41
CA TRP A 372 3.75 -11.83 -12.58
C TRP A 372 5.21 -12.03 -12.98
N ILE A 373 5.90 -13.01 -12.41
CA ILE A 373 7.34 -13.24 -12.67
C ILE A 373 7.66 -13.38 -14.16
N GLY A 374 6.82 -14.06 -14.93
CA GLY A 374 7.00 -14.16 -16.39
C GLY A 374 6.94 -12.80 -17.09
N PHE A 375 5.96 -11.96 -16.74
CA PHE A 375 5.89 -10.59 -17.26
C PHE A 375 7.05 -9.73 -16.80
N ILE A 376 7.47 -9.84 -15.53
CA ILE A 376 8.62 -9.11 -14.99
C ILE A 376 9.86 -9.40 -15.82
N LYS A 377 10.11 -10.66 -16.12
CA LYS A 377 11.33 -11.06 -16.87
C LYS A 377 11.30 -10.64 -18.33
N ILE A 378 10.12 -10.42 -18.91
CA ILE A 378 9.99 -9.87 -20.27
C ILE A 378 10.12 -8.35 -20.26
N PHE A 379 9.44 -7.65 -19.34
CA PHE A 379 9.48 -6.19 -19.27
C PHE A 379 10.82 -5.65 -18.73
N PHE A 380 11.43 -6.38 -17.81
CA PHE A 380 12.68 -6.02 -17.13
C PHE A 380 13.67 -7.19 -17.17
N PRO A 381 14.24 -7.50 -18.34
CA PRO A 381 15.12 -8.68 -18.51
C PRO A 381 16.30 -8.71 -17.53
N ASN A 382 16.84 -7.53 -17.19
CA ASN A 382 17.97 -7.37 -16.27
C ASN A 382 17.57 -7.40 -14.79
N SER A 383 16.26 -7.52 -14.48
CA SER A 383 15.77 -7.53 -13.09
C SER A 383 16.23 -8.76 -12.33
N LYS A 384 16.47 -8.59 -11.03
CA LYS A 384 16.65 -9.69 -10.08
C LYS A 384 15.34 -9.99 -9.39
N ILE A 385 15.05 -11.28 -9.18
CA ILE A 385 13.83 -11.71 -8.49
C ILE A 385 14.22 -12.46 -7.24
N ILE A 386 13.72 -12.00 -6.11
CA ILE A 386 13.90 -12.60 -4.81
C ILE A 386 12.54 -13.08 -4.30
N VAL A 387 12.45 -14.37 -4.05
CA VAL A 387 11.27 -15.00 -3.46
C VAL A 387 11.60 -15.36 -2.01
N THR A 388 10.82 -14.85 -1.07
CA THR A 388 10.99 -15.20 0.33
C THR A 388 10.27 -16.51 0.65
N ASP A 389 10.96 -17.39 1.36
CA ASP A 389 10.50 -18.68 1.80
C ASP A 389 10.63 -18.79 3.33
N ARG A 390 9.57 -19.23 3.99
CA ARG A 390 9.48 -19.40 5.44
C ARG A 390 8.54 -20.56 5.77
N ASP A 391 8.71 -21.17 6.95
CA ASP A 391 7.82 -22.21 7.45
C ASP A 391 6.35 -21.89 7.15
N SER A 392 5.67 -22.80 6.43
CA SER A 392 4.32 -22.61 5.91
C SER A 392 3.29 -22.34 7.01
N ARG A 393 3.40 -23.08 8.14
CA ARG A 393 2.49 -22.96 9.28
C ARG A 393 2.67 -21.62 9.99
N ASP A 394 3.93 -21.17 10.19
CA ASP A 394 4.22 -19.86 10.79
C ASP A 394 3.70 -18.70 9.93
N VAL A 395 3.84 -18.81 8.62
CA VAL A 395 3.29 -17.83 7.66
C VAL A 395 1.78 -17.77 7.77
N CYS A 396 1.11 -18.90 7.68
CA CYS A 396 -0.35 -19.00 7.68
C CYS A 396 -0.97 -18.52 9.01
N VAL A 397 -0.38 -18.90 10.15
CA VAL A 397 -0.78 -18.36 11.48
C VAL A 397 -0.61 -16.84 11.52
N SER A 398 0.49 -16.33 11.01
CA SER A 398 0.73 -14.88 11.00
C SER A 398 -0.24 -14.13 10.11
N ILE A 399 -0.72 -14.72 9.01
CA ILE A 399 -1.75 -14.17 8.14
C ILE A 399 -3.09 -14.16 8.85
N PHE A 400 -3.50 -15.26 9.46
CA PHE A 400 -4.78 -15.40 10.18
C PHE A 400 -5.00 -14.37 11.29
N LYS A 401 -3.90 -13.85 11.86
CA LYS A 401 -3.89 -12.88 12.98
C LYS A 401 -4.03 -11.41 12.55
N ILE A 402 -4.21 -11.11 11.25
CA ILE A 402 -4.16 -9.73 10.73
C ILE A 402 -5.44 -9.34 10.01
N ASN A 403 -6.00 -8.19 10.38
CA ASN A 403 -7.06 -7.53 9.63
C ASN A 403 -6.46 -6.70 8.48
N PHE A 404 -6.31 -7.32 7.32
CA PHE A 404 -5.80 -6.64 6.12
C PHE A 404 -6.83 -5.68 5.53
N LYS A 405 -6.36 -4.58 4.94
CA LYS A 405 -7.21 -3.58 4.26
C LYS A 405 -7.12 -3.68 2.73
N ASN A 406 -6.32 -4.59 2.20
CA ASN A 406 -6.06 -4.77 0.76
C ASN A 406 -6.89 -5.94 0.22
N GLY A 407 -7.64 -5.72 -0.87
CA GLY A 407 -8.49 -6.74 -1.50
C GLY A 407 -7.73 -7.97 -2.04
N PHE A 408 -6.45 -7.86 -2.35
CA PHE A 408 -5.62 -9.03 -2.68
C PHE A 408 -5.55 -10.04 -1.53
N MET A 409 -5.75 -9.59 -0.29
CA MET A 409 -5.68 -10.40 0.92
C MET A 409 -7.03 -11.01 1.33
N ASN A 410 -8.03 -11.05 0.44
CA ASN A 410 -9.35 -11.60 0.76
C ASN A 410 -9.33 -13.07 1.17
N PHE A 411 -8.31 -13.84 0.81
CA PHE A 411 -8.10 -15.23 1.27
C PHE A 411 -7.73 -15.34 2.75
N ALA A 412 -7.33 -14.24 3.42
CA ALA A 412 -6.70 -14.25 4.75
C ALA A 412 -7.67 -14.54 5.91
N TYR A 413 -8.99 -14.65 5.66
CA TYR A 413 -10.03 -14.67 6.69
C TYR A 413 -10.71 -16.01 6.89
N ASP A 414 -10.14 -17.07 6.32
CA ASP A 414 -10.63 -18.43 6.46
C ASP A 414 -9.46 -19.42 6.45
N GLN A 415 -9.51 -20.45 7.29
CA GLN A 415 -8.42 -21.42 7.41
C GLN A 415 -8.18 -22.18 6.11
N LYS A 416 -9.25 -22.61 5.42
CA LYS A 416 -9.17 -23.35 4.15
C LYS A 416 -8.62 -22.45 3.04
N ASP A 417 -9.12 -21.22 2.97
CA ASP A 417 -8.70 -20.28 1.95
C ASP A 417 -7.21 -19.95 2.08
N ILE A 418 -6.71 -19.76 3.32
CA ILE A 418 -5.28 -19.51 3.57
C ILE A 418 -4.43 -20.71 3.12
N GLY A 419 -4.80 -21.94 3.56
CA GLY A 419 -4.06 -23.15 3.21
C GLY A 419 -4.05 -23.43 1.70
N ASN A 420 -5.20 -23.29 1.04
CA ASN A 420 -5.32 -23.48 -0.41
C ASN A 420 -4.55 -22.43 -1.19
N PHE A 421 -4.63 -21.14 -0.79
CA PHE A 421 -3.86 -20.07 -1.41
C PHE A 421 -2.35 -20.33 -1.30
N TYR A 422 -1.90 -20.80 -0.13
CA TYR A 422 -0.49 -21.16 0.07
C TYR A 422 -0.04 -22.26 -0.89
N ASN A 423 -0.84 -23.32 -1.06
CA ASN A 423 -0.52 -24.41 -1.99
C ASN A 423 -0.45 -23.94 -3.45
N VAL A 424 -1.37 -23.07 -3.87
CA VAL A 424 -1.34 -22.45 -5.21
C VAL A 424 -0.08 -21.59 -5.39
N TYR A 425 0.31 -20.84 -4.36
CA TYR A 425 1.54 -20.07 -4.37
C TYR A 425 2.78 -20.95 -4.56
N VAL A 426 2.91 -22.03 -3.78
CA VAL A 426 4.05 -22.97 -3.87
C VAL A 426 4.13 -23.62 -5.26
N ASP A 427 2.99 -24.06 -5.79
CA ASP A 427 2.89 -24.65 -7.11
C ASP A 427 3.32 -23.67 -8.22
N LEU A 428 2.93 -22.41 -8.13
CA LEU A 428 3.34 -21.40 -9.11
C LEU A 428 4.82 -21.00 -8.97
N ILE A 429 5.35 -20.92 -7.76
CA ILE A 429 6.79 -20.67 -7.54
C ILE A 429 7.64 -21.82 -8.09
N SER A 430 7.21 -23.07 -7.92
CA SER A 430 7.90 -24.22 -8.49
C SER A 430 7.96 -24.13 -10.02
N PHE A 431 6.84 -23.78 -10.66
CA PHE A 431 6.78 -23.54 -12.10
C PHE A 431 7.76 -22.44 -12.54
N TRP A 432 7.82 -21.31 -11.85
CA TRP A 432 8.76 -20.24 -12.20
C TRP A 432 10.22 -20.63 -12.02
N LYS A 433 10.52 -21.44 -11.01
CA LYS A 433 11.88 -21.97 -10.80
C LYS A 433 12.34 -22.88 -11.93
N GLU A 434 11.46 -23.68 -12.51
CA GLU A 434 11.77 -24.52 -13.67
C GLU A 434 12.13 -23.66 -14.90
N ILE A 435 11.40 -22.58 -15.15
CA ILE A 435 11.63 -21.70 -16.31
C ILE A 435 12.87 -20.82 -16.12
N PHE A 436 13.02 -20.17 -14.95
CA PHE A 436 14.01 -19.12 -14.76
C PHE A 436 15.25 -19.56 -13.97
N LYS A 437 15.27 -20.78 -13.44
CA LYS A 437 16.42 -21.40 -12.75
C LYS A 437 17.16 -20.43 -11.81
N ASP A 438 18.44 -20.15 -12.11
CA ASP A 438 19.31 -19.29 -11.29
C ASP A 438 18.93 -17.78 -11.32
N ASN A 439 17.96 -17.39 -12.14
CA ASN A 439 17.47 -16.01 -12.18
C ASN A 439 16.48 -15.67 -11.05
N ILE A 440 16.11 -16.67 -10.22
CA ILE A 440 15.27 -16.50 -9.02
C ILE A 440 16.07 -16.92 -7.79
N TYR A 441 16.27 -16.01 -6.86
CA TYR A 441 16.88 -16.29 -5.56
C TYR A 441 15.81 -16.63 -4.52
N ILE A 442 15.91 -17.81 -3.91
CA ILE A 442 15.05 -18.21 -2.80
C ILE A 442 15.71 -17.84 -1.49
N SER A 443 15.19 -16.81 -0.83
CA SER A 443 15.66 -16.38 0.48
C SER A 443 14.92 -17.14 1.58
N LYS A 444 15.58 -18.10 2.21
CA LYS A 444 15.04 -18.89 3.32
C LYS A 444 15.15 -18.10 4.62
N TYR A 445 13.99 -17.73 5.20
CA TYR A 445 13.90 -16.91 6.41
C TYR A 445 14.69 -17.52 7.58
N GLU A 446 14.54 -18.82 7.83
CA GLU A 446 15.20 -19.54 8.92
C GLU A 446 16.73 -19.56 8.76
N LYS A 447 17.25 -19.64 7.51
CA LYS A 447 18.68 -19.54 7.24
C LYS A 447 19.17 -18.11 7.48
N LEU A 448 18.44 -17.13 7.00
CA LEU A 448 18.76 -15.71 7.16
C LEU A 448 18.90 -15.32 8.63
N ILE A 449 17.95 -15.74 9.49
CA ILE A 449 18.01 -15.38 10.90
C ILE A 449 19.04 -16.20 11.70
N ASN A 450 19.39 -17.41 11.25
CA ASN A 450 20.40 -18.25 11.90
C ASN A 450 21.85 -17.84 11.54
N ASN A 451 22.08 -17.39 10.31
CA ASN A 451 23.39 -17.02 9.79
C ASN A 451 23.31 -15.74 8.94
N SER A 452 22.85 -14.66 9.60
CA SER A 452 22.50 -13.41 8.93
C SER A 452 23.63 -12.84 8.08
N LYS A 453 24.86 -12.77 8.63
CA LYS A 453 26.01 -12.18 7.92
C LYS A 453 26.31 -12.91 6.60
N PHE A 454 26.28 -14.22 6.61
CA PHE A 454 26.54 -15.04 5.42
C PHE A 454 25.41 -14.93 4.38
N GLU A 455 24.14 -15.07 4.84
CA GLU A 455 22.99 -15.03 3.94
C GLU A 455 22.77 -13.62 3.35
N ILE A 456 23.03 -12.55 4.12
CA ILE A 456 22.98 -11.17 3.60
C ILE A 456 24.04 -10.95 2.53
N LYS A 457 25.29 -11.42 2.74
CA LYS A 457 26.33 -11.33 1.70
C LYS A 457 25.93 -12.04 0.42
N ARG A 458 25.36 -13.25 0.52
CA ARG A 458 24.85 -13.99 -0.66
C ARG A 458 23.73 -13.24 -1.37
N LEU A 459 22.82 -12.63 -0.60
CA LEU A 459 21.72 -11.84 -1.14
C LEU A 459 22.20 -10.61 -1.91
N ILE A 460 23.14 -9.85 -1.34
CA ILE A 460 23.73 -8.66 -1.98
C ILE A 460 24.48 -9.04 -3.25
N ASN A 461 25.29 -10.11 -3.20
CA ASN A 461 25.98 -10.64 -4.38
C ASN A 461 25.01 -11.08 -5.49
N PHE A 462 23.91 -11.76 -5.15
CA PHE A 462 22.86 -12.11 -6.14
C PHE A 462 22.27 -10.87 -6.79
N CYS A 463 22.16 -9.76 -6.07
CA CYS A 463 21.68 -8.49 -6.59
C CYS A 463 22.71 -7.77 -7.49
N ASP A 464 23.88 -8.34 -7.76
CA ASP A 464 25.04 -7.71 -8.43
C ASP A 464 25.36 -6.34 -7.80
N LEU A 465 25.42 -6.30 -6.48
CA LEU A 465 25.77 -5.14 -5.68
C LEU A 465 27.09 -5.42 -4.96
N ASP A 466 27.90 -4.38 -4.83
CA ASP A 466 29.09 -4.44 -3.99
C ASP A 466 28.71 -4.59 -2.52
N TRP A 467 29.63 -5.10 -1.71
CA TRP A 467 29.34 -5.27 -0.29
C TRP A 467 29.25 -3.93 0.46
N ASP A 468 28.09 -3.64 1.03
CA ASP A 468 27.87 -2.49 1.93
C ASP A 468 27.59 -3.00 3.36
N PRO A 469 28.42 -2.67 4.39
CA PRO A 469 28.21 -3.07 5.78
C PRO A 469 26.87 -2.59 6.37
N ASN A 470 26.28 -1.52 5.86
CA ASN A 470 25.00 -1.00 6.30
C ASN A 470 23.87 -2.03 6.15
N CYS A 471 23.99 -2.98 5.21
CA CYS A 471 23.03 -4.07 5.03
C CYS A 471 22.92 -4.98 6.27
N LEU A 472 23.93 -5.04 7.15
CA LEU A 472 23.86 -5.75 8.44
C LEU A 472 23.09 -4.96 9.51
N SER A 473 22.94 -3.66 9.32
CA SER A 473 22.30 -2.74 10.27
C SER A 473 20.95 -2.22 9.75
N HIS A 474 20.22 -3.05 9.01
CA HIS A 474 18.95 -2.70 8.35
C HIS A 474 17.92 -2.04 9.27
N HIS A 475 17.94 -2.35 10.58
CA HIS A 475 17.06 -1.76 11.59
C HIS A 475 17.31 -0.26 11.84
N LEU A 476 18.48 0.24 11.44
CA LEU A 476 18.85 1.66 11.48
C LEU A 476 18.45 2.41 10.19
N ASN A 477 17.98 1.70 9.18
CA ASN A 477 17.52 2.31 7.93
C ASN A 477 16.35 3.27 8.20
N ASN A 478 16.46 4.51 7.77
CA ASN A 478 15.45 5.55 7.96
C ASN A 478 14.33 5.54 6.90
N SER A 479 14.41 4.66 5.90
CA SER A 479 13.34 4.53 4.90
C SER A 479 12.01 4.16 5.58
N GLY A 480 10.93 4.75 5.14
CA GLY A 480 9.62 4.47 5.73
C GLY A 480 9.09 3.11 5.33
N ILE A 481 8.41 2.46 6.26
CA ILE A 481 7.79 1.14 6.06
C ILE A 481 6.27 1.29 6.13
N LYS A 482 5.55 0.83 5.09
CA LYS A 482 4.07 0.86 5.00
C LYS A 482 3.46 -0.55 4.98
N THR A 483 3.92 -1.45 5.83
CA THR A 483 3.44 -2.84 5.83
C THR A 483 2.99 -3.30 7.22
N ALA A 484 2.25 -4.39 7.30
CA ALA A 484 1.88 -5.02 8.56
C ALA A 484 3.09 -5.53 9.38
N SER A 485 4.31 -5.45 8.83
CA SER A 485 5.55 -5.90 9.46
C SER A 485 6.43 -4.75 9.99
N ILE A 486 5.91 -3.51 10.08
CA ILE A 486 6.68 -2.30 10.43
C ILE A 486 7.56 -2.51 11.67
N ILE A 487 6.96 -2.92 12.79
CA ILE A 487 7.67 -3.04 14.08
C ILE A 487 8.76 -4.11 13.98
N GLN A 488 8.45 -5.24 13.34
CA GLN A 488 9.36 -6.37 13.23
C GLN A 488 10.58 -6.05 12.35
N ALA A 489 10.35 -5.36 11.23
CA ALA A 489 11.42 -5.00 10.30
C ALA A 489 12.36 -3.89 10.84
N ARG A 490 11.95 -3.19 11.90
CA ARG A 490 12.74 -2.17 12.60
C ARG A 490 13.55 -2.71 13.77
N GLN A 491 13.49 -4.00 14.04
CA GLN A 491 14.29 -4.64 15.08
C GLN A 491 15.53 -5.30 14.48
N PRO A 492 16.64 -5.40 15.19
CA PRO A 492 17.72 -6.31 14.81
C PRO A 492 17.16 -7.70 14.54
N ILE A 493 17.82 -8.49 13.72
CA ILE A 493 17.39 -9.87 13.43
C ILE A 493 17.27 -10.65 14.73
N TYR A 494 16.09 -11.27 14.96
CA TYR A 494 15.74 -11.99 16.18
C TYR A 494 15.11 -13.35 15.86
N ASN A 495 15.19 -14.30 16.80
CA ASN A 495 14.75 -15.69 16.61
C ASN A 495 13.35 -15.99 17.16
N THR A 496 12.70 -15.06 17.89
CA THR A 496 11.42 -15.32 18.58
C THR A 496 10.20 -15.42 17.65
N SER A 497 10.38 -15.17 16.36
CA SER A 497 9.32 -15.32 15.35
C SER A 497 9.21 -16.73 14.77
N LYS A 498 10.07 -17.66 15.18
CA LYS A 498 9.99 -19.08 14.81
C LYS A 498 9.01 -19.85 15.66
N ASN A 499 8.44 -20.90 15.10
CA ASN A 499 7.56 -21.84 15.80
C ASN A 499 6.30 -21.19 16.41
N LEU A 500 5.83 -20.07 15.86
CA LEU A 500 4.59 -19.43 16.30
C LEU A 500 3.38 -20.35 16.11
N ASN A 501 3.46 -21.25 15.15
CA ASN A 501 2.43 -22.25 14.85
C ASN A 501 2.14 -23.17 16.05
N LYS A 502 3.13 -23.47 16.90
CA LYS A 502 2.96 -24.35 18.06
C LYS A 502 1.93 -23.82 19.08
N ASN A 503 1.82 -22.50 19.19
CA ASN A 503 0.87 -21.85 20.10
C ASN A 503 -0.59 -21.98 19.65
N TYR A 504 -0.82 -22.37 18.40
CA TYR A 504 -2.14 -22.44 17.77
C TYR A 504 -2.42 -23.81 17.13
N SER A 505 -1.59 -24.84 17.42
CA SER A 505 -1.69 -26.16 16.80
C SER A 505 -3.05 -26.82 17.00
N ASN A 506 -3.63 -26.67 18.19
CA ASN A 506 -4.94 -27.23 18.51
C ASN A 506 -6.12 -26.50 17.84
N ASN A 507 -5.90 -25.23 17.46
CA ASN A 507 -6.97 -24.36 16.98
C ASN A 507 -6.98 -24.22 15.45
N LEU A 508 -5.85 -24.47 14.77
CA LEU A 508 -5.66 -24.26 13.33
C LEU A 508 -5.32 -25.58 12.60
N GLY A 509 -5.75 -26.72 13.14
CA GLY A 509 -5.53 -28.05 12.54
C GLY A 509 -6.05 -28.14 11.11
N GLU A 510 -7.26 -27.66 10.85
CA GLU A 510 -7.86 -27.66 9.50
C GLU A 510 -6.96 -26.95 8.47
N MET A 511 -6.35 -25.81 8.83
CA MET A 511 -5.41 -25.10 7.96
C MET A 511 -4.13 -25.90 7.76
N PHE A 512 -3.60 -26.51 8.82
CA PHE A 512 -2.34 -27.25 8.76
C PHE A 512 -2.44 -28.55 7.96
N ASP A 513 -3.60 -29.21 7.99
CA ASP A 513 -3.87 -30.44 7.24
C ASP A 513 -3.93 -30.21 5.71
N ILE A 514 -4.30 -28.99 5.31
CA ILE A 514 -4.35 -28.58 3.90
C ILE A 514 -2.95 -28.28 3.35
N LEU A 515 -2.03 -27.78 4.19
CA LEU A 515 -0.69 -27.41 3.74
C LEU A 515 0.08 -28.64 3.24
N LYS A 516 0.46 -28.63 1.97
CA LYS A 516 1.38 -29.61 1.40
C LYS A 516 2.77 -29.39 2.00
N ASN A 517 3.39 -30.46 2.46
CA ASN A 517 4.75 -30.45 3.01
C ASN A 517 5.79 -30.11 1.94
#